data_6c2357dd636472f7440245102b9d6bb1
#
_entry.id   6c2357dd636472f7440245102b9d6bb1
#
_cell.length_a   1.000
_cell.length_b   1.000
_cell.length_c   1.000
_cell.angle_alpha   90.00
_cell.angle_beta   90.00
_cell.angle_gamma   90.00
#
_symmetry.space_group_name_H-M   'P 1'
#
loop_
_entity.id
_entity.type
_entity.pdbx_description
1 polymer ?
#
loop_
_entity_poly.entity_id
_entity_poly.type
_entity_poly.pdbx_seq_one_letter_code
_entity_poly.pdbx_strand_id
1 'polypeptide(L)'
;MDAHAKVLEALRWQADVTNDPLTAGVLDAAHADVFMGGATWHRLRPHAHLPTGAALALRLAGAAHRLALAGDAPAYAAHLPTCGGDGDVEAARAAFVALMADDRLDLRPVQTNEPGRLAALLPAFAAVHERTGLPLRLLELGSSGGLLLRRPEGIPVVGRRGCDPNPLDPSNPADRLLLLSFVWAGDLPRFRRLEAALDAAVADPAAVDACDAGTWLGAQLRGRTPGVTTVVFHSIVWQYLPPTTRQHVDLALAKAARRADDEAALAYVRFEPGDGVAETRVTHWPGGDERLLATSGFHGQDVVLAPR
;
A
#
# COMPACT_ATOMS: atom_id res chain seq x y z
N MET A 1 -7.72 12.11 -25.53
CA MET A 1 -8.95 11.55 -24.94
C MET A 1 -9.65 12.66 -24.15
N ASP A 2 -10.94 12.81 -24.35
CA ASP A 2 -11.79 13.71 -23.62
C ASP A 2 -11.84 13.35 -22.11
N ALA A 3 -12.05 14.35 -21.24
CA ALA A 3 -12.09 14.18 -19.79
C ALA A 3 -13.18 13.17 -19.34
N HIS A 4 -14.34 13.20 -20.00
CA HIS A 4 -15.44 12.29 -19.73
C HIS A 4 -15.07 10.84 -20.08
N ALA A 5 -14.49 10.61 -21.27
CA ALA A 5 -14.05 9.30 -21.71
C ALA A 5 -12.97 8.71 -20.79
N LYS A 6 -12.04 9.52 -20.27
CA LYS A 6 -11.03 9.09 -19.30
C LYS A 6 -11.64 8.57 -17.99
N VAL A 7 -12.66 9.27 -17.48
CA VAL A 7 -13.33 8.87 -16.24
C VAL A 7 -14.09 7.57 -16.44
N LEU A 8 -14.80 7.43 -17.56
CA LEU A 8 -15.50 6.19 -17.92
C LEU A 8 -14.53 5.01 -18.02
N GLU A 9 -13.41 5.19 -18.71
CA GLU A 9 -12.37 4.15 -18.84
C GLU A 9 -11.80 3.75 -17.47
N ALA A 10 -11.50 4.72 -16.60
CA ALA A 10 -10.95 4.45 -15.28
C ALA A 10 -11.93 3.67 -14.39
N LEU A 11 -13.23 4.01 -14.41
CA LEU A 11 -14.26 3.30 -13.65
C LEU A 11 -14.45 1.87 -14.18
N ARG A 12 -14.56 1.72 -15.51
CA ARG A 12 -14.72 0.41 -16.15
C ARG A 12 -13.53 -0.49 -15.87
N TRP A 13 -12.32 0.00 -16.14
CA TRP A 13 -11.11 -0.77 -15.89
C TRP A 13 -11.01 -1.23 -14.44
N GLN A 14 -11.30 -0.34 -13.48
CA GLN A 14 -11.22 -0.70 -12.06
C GLN A 14 -12.31 -1.72 -11.68
N ALA A 15 -13.51 -1.60 -12.21
CA ALA A 15 -14.57 -2.59 -11.98
C ALA A 15 -14.15 -3.98 -12.50
N ASP A 16 -13.60 -4.03 -13.72
CA ASP A 16 -13.20 -5.27 -14.39
C ASP A 16 -12.04 -6.01 -13.68
N VAL A 17 -11.09 -5.26 -13.08
CA VAL A 17 -9.93 -5.87 -12.36
C VAL A 17 -10.19 -6.13 -10.89
N THR A 18 -11.31 -5.66 -10.34
CA THR A 18 -11.66 -5.85 -8.93
C THR A 18 -12.39 -7.19 -8.74
N ASN A 19 -11.82 -8.07 -7.92
CA ASN A 19 -12.40 -9.39 -7.61
C ASN A 19 -13.35 -9.38 -6.38
N ASP A 20 -13.74 -8.21 -5.89
CA ASP A 20 -14.80 -8.02 -4.91
C ASP A 20 -16.10 -7.63 -5.64
N PRO A 21 -17.14 -8.49 -5.69
CA PRO A 21 -18.36 -8.24 -6.44
C PRO A 21 -19.10 -6.97 -6.02
N LEU A 22 -19.03 -6.62 -4.74
CA LEU A 22 -19.69 -5.42 -4.23
C LEU A 22 -18.99 -4.15 -4.74
N THR A 23 -17.67 -4.08 -4.60
CA THR A 23 -16.87 -2.94 -5.11
C THR A 23 -16.96 -2.84 -6.63
N ALA A 24 -16.90 -3.95 -7.36
CA ALA A 24 -17.11 -3.97 -8.81
C ALA A 24 -18.49 -3.42 -9.18
N GLY A 25 -19.54 -3.88 -8.49
CA GLY A 25 -20.91 -3.45 -8.71
C GLY A 25 -21.14 -1.95 -8.50
N VAL A 26 -20.60 -1.37 -7.41
CA VAL A 26 -20.73 0.08 -7.17
C VAL A 26 -19.95 0.92 -8.18
N LEU A 27 -18.79 0.43 -8.65
CA LEU A 27 -18.04 1.11 -9.71
C LEU A 27 -18.73 1.03 -11.07
N ASP A 28 -19.42 -0.07 -11.39
CA ASP A 28 -20.27 -0.18 -12.57
C ASP A 28 -21.48 0.78 -12.50
N ALA A 29 -22.08 0.93 -11.32
CA ALA A 29 -23.16 1.90 -11.11
C ALA A 29 -22.65 3.35 -11.28
N ALA A 30 -21.45 3.65 -10.74
CA ALA A 30 -20.77 4.93 -10.96
C ALA A 30 -20.49 5.19 -12.44
N HIS A 31 -20.02 4.17 -13.18
CA HIS A 31 -19.79 4.26 -14.62
C HIS A 31 -21.08 4.59 -15.38
N ALA A 32 -22.19 3.90 -15.08
CA ALA A 32 -23.49 4.16 -15.71
C ALA A 32 -24.00 5.58 -15.41
N ASP A 33 -23.88 6.05 -14.17
CA ASP A 33 -24.27 7.40 -13.78
C ASP A 33 -23.40 8.48 -14.45
N VAL A 34 -22.09 8.25 -14.58
CA VAL A 34 -21.19 9.14 -15.35
C VAL A 34 -21.61 9.18 -16.81
N PHE A 35 -21.91 8.03 -17.43
CA PHE A 35 -22.34 7.95 -18.83
C PHE A 35 -23.60 8.78 -19.09
N MET A 36 -24.51 8.81 -18.14
CA MET A 36 -25.75 9.61 -18.20
C MET A 36 -25.55 11.09 -17.78
N GLY A 37 -24.34 11.51 -17.42
CA GLY A 37 -24.05 12.86 -16.95
C GLY A 37 -24.57 13.15 -15.53
N GLY A 38 -24.77 12.14 -14.71
CA GLY A 38 -25.34 12.23 -13.37
C GLY A 38 -24.41 12.82 -12.31
N ALA A 39 -24.79 12.63 -11.03
CA ALA A 39 -24.09 13.22 -9.89
C ALA A 39 -22.63 12.75 -9.79
N THR A 40 -22.35 11.49 -10.13
CA THR A 40 -20.99 10.93 -10.16
C THR A 40 -20.10 11.69 -11.14
N TRP A 41 -20.61 12.05 -12.34
CA TRP A 41 -19.86 12.87 -13.29
C TRP A 41 -19.54 14.25 -12.70
N HIS A 42 -20.52 14.91 -12.10
CA HIS A 42 -20.30 16.23 -11.49
C HIS A 42 -19.23 16.17 -10.39
N ARG A 43 -19.19 15.07 -9.61
CA ARG A 43 -18.18 14.82 -8.57
C ARG A 43 -16.79 14.56 -9.13
N LEU A 44 -16.66 13.76 -10.19
CA LEU A 44 -15.38 13.34 -10.74
C LEU A 44 -14.77 14.32 -11.74
N ARG A 45 -15.59 15.11 -12.44
CA ARG A 45 -15.13 16.08 -13.48
C ARG A 45 -13.97 16.98 -13.03
N PRO A 46 -13.95 17.58 -11.80
CA PRO A 46 -12.84 18.40 -11.35
C PRO A 46 -11.52 17.63 -11.26
N HIS A 47 -11.57 16.31 -11.11
CA HIS A 47 -10.42 15.41 -10.93
C HIS A 47 -10.03 14.69 -12.23
N ALA A 48 -10.75 14.88 -13.34
CA ALA A 48 -10.51 14.17 -14.60
C ALA A 48 -9.14 14.52 -15.26
N HIS A 49 -8.47 15.60 -14.80
CA HIS A 49 -7.13 15.97 -15.22
C HIS A 49 -6.03 15.08 -14.60
N LEU A 50 -6.34 14.35 -13.52
CA LEU A 50 -5.37 13.50 -12.83
C LEU A 50 -4.87 12.39 -13.76
N PRO A 51 -3.59 11.97 -13.60
CA PRO A 51 -3.05 10.84 -14.36
C PRO A 51 -3.74 9.53 -13.94
N THR A 52 -3.71 8.52 -14.82
CA THR A 52 -4.30 7.19 -14.57
C THR A 52 -3.80 6.57 -13.25
N GLY A 53 -2.51 6.72 -12.93
CA GLY A 53 -1.93 6.25 -11.67
C GLY A 53 -2.48 6.92 -10.40
N ALA A 54 -3.27 8.00 -10.54
CA ALA A 54 -3.96 8.60 -9.40
C ALA A 54 -5.16 7.79 -8.89
N ALA A 55 -5.54 6.70 -9.60
CA ALA A 55 -6.55 5.72 -9.21
C ALA A 55 -7.89 6.35 -8.81
N LEU A 56 -8.44 7.20 -9.68
CA LEU A 56 -9.63 8.02 -9.39
C LEU A 56 -10.84 7.20 -8.94
N ALA A 57 -11.05 6.03 -9.55
CA ALA A 57 -12.13 5.10 -9.18
C ALA A 57 -11.99 4.61 -7.72
N LEU A 58 -10.76 4.27 -7.30
CA LEU A 58 -10.49 3.85 -5.92
C LEU A 58 -10.62 5.01 -4.92
N ARG A 59 -10.27 6.24 -5.32
CA ARG A 59 -10.54 7.43 -4.48
C ARG A 59 -12.03 7.63 -4.24
N LEU A 60 -12.85 7.43 -5.27
CA LEU A 60 -14.29 7.54 -5.17
C LEU A 60 -14.88 6.46 -4.25
N ALA A 61 -14.53 5.19 -4.49
CA ALA A 61 -14.97 4.08 -3.65
C ALA A 61 -14.51 4.27 -2.19
N GLY A 62 -13.24 4.64 -1.97
CA GLY A 62 -12.72 4.92 -0.64
C GLY A 62 -13.39 6.10 0.06
N ALA A 63 -13.74 7.17 -0.66
CA ALA A 63 -14.46 8.30 -0.08
C ALA A 63 -15.85 7.89 0.42
N ALA A 64 -16.60 7.12 -0.39
CA ALA A 64 -17.90 6.60 0.00
C ALA A 64 -17.82 5.61 1.17
N HIS A 65 -16.85 4.69 1.12
CA HIS A 65 -16.62 3.73 2.19
C HIS A 65 -16.23 4.42 3.51
N ARG A 66 -15.43 5.49 3.45
CA ARG A 66 -15.06 6.29 4.63
C ARG A 66 -16.28 6.92 5.30
N LEU A 67 -17.23 7.48 4.53
CA LEU A 67 -18.48 8.00 5.09
C LEU A 67 -19.32 6.89 5.73
N ALA A 68 -19.38 5.71 5.10
CA ALA A 68 -20.09 4.57 5.66
C ALA A 68 -19.47 4.10 6.99
N LEU A 69 -18.15 3.94 7.04
CA LEU A 69 -17.41 3.57 8.25
C LEU A 69 -17.51 4.61 9.38
N ALA A 70 -17.62 5.89 9.02
CA ALA A 70 -17.83 6.97 9.99
C ALA A 70 -19.27 7.05 10.54
N GLY A 71 -20.21 6.26 9.98
CA GLY A 71 -21.63 6.34 10.30
C GLY A 71 -22.40 7.49 9.61
N ASP A 72 -21.71 8.20 8.70
CA ASP A 72 -22.25 9.35 7.98
C ASP A 72 -23.08 8.98 6.74
N ALA A 73 -23.03 7.72 6.30
CA ALA A 73 -23.77 7.18 5.16
C ALA A 73 -24.48 5.87 5.54
N PRO A 74 -25.45 5.88 6.47
CA PRO A 74 -26.08 4.66 7.01
C PRO A 74 -26.81 3.84 5.95
N ALA A 75 -27.42 4.46 4.95
CA ALA A 75 -28.12 3.76 3.87
C ALA A 75 -27.13 2.95 2.99
N TYR A 76 -25.91 3.45 2.78
CA TYR A 76 -24.89 2.72 2.06
C TYR A 76 -24.21 1.68 2.97
N ALA A 77 -23.91 2.04 4.22
CA ALA A 77 -23.30 1.16 5.22
C ALA A 77 -24.11 -0.13 5.47
N ALA A 78 -25.45 -0.06 5.39
CA ALA A 78 -26.33 -1.20 5.56
C ALA A 78 -26.05 -2.37 4.59
N HIS A 79 -25.36 -2.10 3.47
CA HIS A 79 -25.05 -3.09 2.44
C HIS A 79 -23.57 -3.45 2.39
N LEU A 80 -22.72 -2.85 3.24
CA LEU A 80 -21.29 -3.11 3.24
C LEU A 80 -20.89 -4.12 4.32
N PRO A 81 -20.38 -5.32 3.99
CA PRO A 81 -19.91 -6.31 4.97
C PRO A 81 -18.91 -5.74 5.98
N THR A 82 -18.03 -4.83 5.57
CA THR A 82 -17.08 -4.15 6.46
C THR A 82 -17.72 -3.21 7.47
N CYS A 83 -18.97 -2.79 7.22
CA CYS A 83 -19.80 -2.02 8.16
C CYS A 83 -20.82 -2.90 8.92
N GLY A 84 -20.78 -4.25 8.75
CA GLY A 84 -21.75 -5.18 9.30
C GLY A 84 -23.05 -5.29 8.47
N GLY A 85 -23.02 -4.81 7.23
CA GLY A 85 -24.15 -4.84 6.30
C GLY A 85 -24.37 -6.22 5.65
N ASP A 86 -25.48 -6.31 4.90
CA ASP A 86 -26.01 -7.57 4.33
C ASP A 86 -25.27 -8.06 3.06
N GLY A 87 -24.46 -7.22 2.42
CA GLY A 87 -23.74 -7.55 1.18
C GLY A 87 -24.62 -7.51 -0.08
N ASP A 88 -25.82 -6.92 -0.02
CA ASP A 88 -26.71 -6.78 -1.20
C ASP A 88 -26.08 -5.80 -2.20
N VAL A 89 -25.58 -6.34 -3.32
CA VAL A 89 -24.88 -5.58 -4.35
C VAL A 89 -25.81 -4.57 -5.04
N GLU A 90 -27.05 -4.95 -5.34
CA GLU A 90 -27.98 -4.04 -6.06
C GLU A 90 -28.44 -2.89 -5.16
N ALA A 91 -28.73 -3.16 -3.90
CA ALA A 91 -29.04 -2.12 -2.93
C ALA A 91 -27.82 -1.21 -2.68
N ALA A 92 -26.60 -1.77 -2.58
CA ALA A 92 -25.36 -1.01 -2.46
C ALA A 92 -25.13 -0.07 -3.65
N ARG A 93 -25.38 -0.52 -4.89
CA ARG A 93 -25.29 0.27 -6.14
C ARG A 93 -26.20 1.50 -6.08
N ALA A 94 -27.45 1.30 -5.72
CA ALA A 94 -28.44 2.38 -5.62
C ALA A 94 -28.05 3.40 -4.53
N ALA A 95 -27.67 2.91 -3.34
CA ALA A 95 -27.25 3.76 -2.22
C ALA A 95 -25.95 4.52 -2.52
N PHE A 96 -24.99 3.88 -3.23
CA PHE A 96 -23.75 4.50 -3.67
C PHE A 96 -24.00 5.68 -4.61
N VAL A 97 -24.82 5.50 -5.65
CA VAL A 97 -25.13 6.58 -6.61
C VAL A 97 -25.87 7.74 -5.91
N ALA A 98 -26.80 7.43 -5.00
CA ALA A 98 -27.49 8.46 -4.21
C ALA A 98 -26.51 9.27 -3.32
N LEU A 99 -25.44 8.64 -2.83
CA LEU A 99 -24.41 9.28 -2.02
C LEU A 99 -23.54 10.28 -2.82
N MET A 100 -23.48 10.18 -4.16
CA MET A 100 -22.61 11.05 -4.99
C MET A 100 -22.99 12.53 -4.92
N ALA A 101 -24.19 12.88 -4.47
CA ALA A 101 -24.60 14.27 -4.22
C ALA A 101 -24.11 14.82 -2.86
N ASP A 102 -23.51 13.98 -1.99
CA ASP A 102 -23.06 14.40 -0.66
C ASP A 102 -21.75 15.18 -0.72
N ASP A 103 -21.76 16.41 -0.24
CA ASP A 103 -20.58 17.30 -0.28
C ASP A 103 -19.43 16.85 0.64
N ARG A 104 -19.69 15.92 1.57
CA ARG A 104 -18.66 15.34 2.45
C ARG A 104 -17.76 14.30 1.76
N LEU A 105 -18.09 13.88 0.53
CA LEU A 105 -17.23 13.00 -0.27
C LEU A 105 -15.91 13.71 -0.62
N ASP A 106 -14.84 13.36 0.09
CA ASP A 106 -13.49 13.88 -0.09
C ASP A 106 -12.60 12.80 -0.74
N LEU A 107 -12.22 13.03 -2.00
CA LEU A 107 -11.44 12.08 -2.83
C LEU A 107 -9.94 12.14 -2.50
N ARG A 108 -9.58 11.66 -1.32
CA ARG A 108 -8.18 11.58 -0.88
C ARG A 108 -7.33 10.71 -1.80
N PRO A 109 -6.02 11.00 -1.95
CA PRO A 109 -5.08 10.08 -2.57
C PRO A 109 -5.15 8.69 -1.93
N VAL A 110 -5.11 7.65 -2.78
CA VAL A 110 -5.11 6.27 -2.27
C VAL A 110 -3.84 6.01 -1.48
N GLN A 111 -4.00 5.45 -0.28
CA GLN A 111 -2.91 4.92 0.53
C GLN A 111 -3.25 3.50 0.95
N THR A 112 -2.66 2.52 0.27
CA THR A 112 -2.83 1.11 0.60
C THR A 112 -1.63 0.64 1.41
N ASN A 113 -1.80 0.45 2.71
CA ASN A 113 -0.80 -0.18 3.58
C ASN A 113 -1.26 -1.60 3.90
N GLU A 114 -0.91 -2.56 3.04
CA GLU A 114 -1.42 -3.94 3.05
C GLU A 114 -0.57 -4.85 3.93
N PRO A 115 -1.03 -5.22 5.14
CA PRO A 115 -0.23 -6.06 6.04
C PRO A 115 0.00 -7.48 5.53
N GLY A 116 -0.84 -8.00 4.64
CA GLY A 116 -0.68 -9.31 4.03
C GLY A 116 0.64 -9.48 3.27
N ARG A 117 1.23 -8.39 2.77
CA ARG A 117 2.53 -8.39 2.10
C ARG A 117 3.68 -8.87 2.99
N LEU A 118 3.51 -8.84 4.32
CA LEU A 118 4.48 -9.42 5.24
C LEU A 118 4.72 -10.90 4.96
N ALA A 119 3.71 -11.66 4.52
CA ALA A 119 3.88 -13.07 4.18
C ALA A 119 4.96 -13.30 3.11
N ALA A 120 5.13 -12.37 2.16
CA ALA A 120 6.16 -12.44 1.13
C ALA A 120 7.48 -11.75 1.54
N LEU A 121 7.45 -10.77 2.45
CA LEU A 121 8.64 -10.05 2.93
C LEU A 121 9.40 -10.81 4.02
N LEU A 122 8.69 -11.51 4.92
CA LEU A 122 9.31 -12.24 6.02
C LEU A 122 10.32 -13.31 5.56
N PRO A 123 10.08 -14.12 4.52
CA PRO A 123 11.08 -15.03 3.96
C PRO A 123 12.35 -14.31 3.49
N ALA A 124 12.21 -13.08 2.95
CA ALA A 124 13.36 -12.30 2.53
C ALA A 124 14.19 -11.80 3.73
N PHE A 125 13.53 -11.32 4.80
CA PHE A 125 14.24 -10.93 6.02
C PHE A 125 14.94 -12.12 6.68
N ALA A 126 14.31 -13.30 6.69
CA ALA A 126 14.91 -14.54 7.18
C ALA A 126 16.15 -14.91 6.36
N ALA A 127 16.06 -14.91 5.03
CA ALA A 127 17.20 -15.22 4.15
C ALA A 127 18.37 -14.22 4.31
N VAL A 128 18.06 -12.93 4.58
CA VAL A 128 19.09 -11.92 4.89
C VAL A 128 19.78 -12.25 6.22
N HIS A 129 19.00 -12.55 7.26
CA HIS A 129 19.54 -12.91 8.58
C HIS A 129 20.37 -14.20 8.53
N GLU A 130 19.85 -15.25 7.87
CA GLU A 130 20.56 -16.53 7.69
C GLU A 130 21.92 -16.35 7.00
N ARG A 131 21.97 -15.47 5.98
CA ARG A 131 23.22 -15.22 5.23
C ARG A 131 24.28 -14.51 6.06
N THR A 132 23.89 -13.56 6.91
CA THR A 132 24.82 -12.68 7.62
C THR A 132 25.07 -13.08 9.07
N GLY A 133 24.12 -13.79 9.70
CA GLY A 133 24.13 -14.06 11.14
C GLY A 133 23.92 -12.82 12.02
N LEU A 134 23.73 -11.63 11.43
CA LEU A 134 23.65 -10.36 12.12
C LEU A 134 22.18 -9.96 12.41
N PRO A 135 21.92 -9.21 13.49
CA PRO A 135 20.62 -8.58 13.71
C PRO A 135 20.30 -7.58 12.59
N LEU A 136 19.00 -7.35 12.35
CA LEU A 136 18.54 -6.49 11.26
C LEU A 136 18.19 -5.09 11.73
N ARG A 137 18.50 -4.09 10.91
CA ARG A 137 17.92 -2.75 10.94
C ARG A 137 17.03 -2.59 9.72
N LEU A 138 15.72 -2.41 9.91
CA LEU A 138 14.73 -2.33 8.83
C LEU A 138 14.46 -0.87 8.46
N LEU A 139 14.60 -0.55 7.18
CA LEU A 139 14.36 0.78 6.60
C LEU A 139 13.36 0.66 5.45
N GLU A 140 12.14 1.18 5.63
CA GLU A 140 11.06 1.10 4.64
C GLU A 140 10.89 2.40 3.86
N LEU A 141 10.79 2.30 2.53
CA LEU A 141 10.46 3.41 1.63
C LEU A 141 8.97 3.36 1.27
N GLY A 142 8.23 4.46 1.46
CA GLY A 142 6.79 4.52 1.22
C GLY A 142 5.99 3.74 2.27
N SER A 143 6.27 3.99 3.54
CA SER A 143 5.74 3.20 4.67
C SER A 143 4.28 3.47 4.99
N SER A 144 3.69 4.59 4.52
CA SER A 144 2.32 5.01 4.89
C SER A 144 2.12 5.00 6.43
N GLY A 145 1.38 4.05 6.98
CA GLY A 145 1.20 3.85 8.43
C GLY A 145 2.25 2.97 9.12
N GLY A 146 3.32 2.54 8.41
CA GLY A 146 4.40 1.73 8.99
C GLY A 146 4.00 0.29 9.34
N LEU A 147 2.92 -0.25 8.76
CA LEU A 147 2.37 -1.55 9.13
C LEU A 147 3.26 -2.74 8.73
N LEU A 148 4.19 -2.56 7.80
CA LEU A 148 5.14 -3.60 7.40
C LEU A 148 6.45 -3.55 8.19
N LEU A 149 6.67 -2.51 9.00
CA LEU A 149 7.80 -2.38 9.92
C LEU A 149 7.58 -3.24 11.17
N ARG A 150 7.31 -4.55 10.99
CA ARG A 150 7.11 -5.49 12.09
C ARG A 150 8.41 -6.19 12.47
N ARG A 151 8.46 -6.72 13.69
CA ARG A 151 9.57 -7.59 14.12
C ARG A 151 9.26 -9.02 13.71
N PRO A 152 10.05 -9.63 12.79
CA PRO A 152 9.90 -11.04 12.48
C PRO A 152 10.18 -11.89 13.72
N GLU A 153 9.39 -12.92 13.96
CA GLU A 153 9.64 -13.87 15.04
C GLU A 153 10.98 -14.59 14.82
N GLY A 154 11.76 -14.72 15.89
CA GLY A 154 13.05 -15.42 15.85
C GLY A 154 14.19 -14.65 15.17
N ILE A 155 13.95 -13.44 14.63
CA ILE A 155 14.99 -12.62 14.00
C ILE A 155 15.23 -11.38 14.84
N PRO A 156 16.43 -11.17 15.38
CA PRO A 156 16.75 -9.96 16.14
C PRO A 156 16.64 -8.70 15.24
N VAL A 157 15.80 -7.74 15.63
CA VAL A 157 15.68 -6.43 14.96
C VAL A 157 16.06 -5.33 15.93
N VAL A 158 17.14 -4.63 15.64
CA VAL A 158 17.71 -3.57 16.48
C VAL A 158 17.16 -2.18 16.15
N GLY A 159 16.53 -2.00 15.02
CA GLY A 159 15.91 -0.74 14.64
C GLY A 159 14.93 -0.90 13.48
N ARG A 160 13.86 -0.07 13.52
CA ARG A 160 12.83 -0.01 12.47
C ARG A 160 12.49 1.45 12.24
N ARG A 161 12.55 1.88 11.00
CA ARG A 161 12.16 3.24 10.62
C ARG A 161 11.71 3.27 9.17
N GLY A 162 10.76 4.12 8.87
CA GLY A 162 10.28 4.31 7.49
C GLY A 162 10.20 5.78 7.12
N CYS A 163 9.88 6.02 5.85
CA CYS A 163 9.52 7.34 5.35
C CYS A 163 8.32 7.26 4.40
N ASP A 164 7.56 8.33 4.41
CA ASP A 164 6.46 8.57 3.47
C ASP A 164 6.31 10.08 3.29
N PRO A 165 5.98 10.61 2.10
CA PRO A 165 5.67 12.03 1.96
C PRO A 165 4.48 12.49 2.81
N ASN A 166 3.53 11.60 3.06
CA ASN A 166 2.31 11.85 3.81
C ASN A 166 2.04 10.67 4.77
N PRO A 167 2.84 10.50 5.84
CA PRO A 167 2.68 9.38 6.75
C PRO A 167 1.36 9.46 7.49
N LEU A 168 0.75 8.32 7.74
CA LEU A 168 -0.48 8.19 8.52
C LEU A 168 -0.15 7.60 9.89
N ASP A 169 -0.79 8.11 10.93
CA ASP A 169 -0.60 7.66 12.31
C ASP A 169 -1.65 6.59 12.66
N PRO A 170 -1.26 5.32 12.89
CA PRO A 170 -2.17 4.26 13.31
C PRO A 170 -2.94 4.56 14.62
N SER A 171 -2.44 5.47 15.47
CA SER A 171 -3.12 5.88 16.69
C SER A 171 -4.16 6.99 16.47
N ASN A 172 -4.09 7.69 15.32
CA ASN A 172 -5.04 8.74 14.97
C ASN A 172 -6.32 8.13 14.37
N PRO A 173 -7.52 8.35 14.95
CA PRO A 173 -8.76 7.77 14.43
C PRO A 173 -9.07 8.15 12.98
N ALA A 174 -8.76 9.37 12.55
CA ALA A 174 -9.03 9.81 11.17
C ALA A 174 -8.09 9.11 10.16
N ASP A 175 -6.83 8.90 10.51
CA ASP A 175 -5.86 8.20 9.68
C ASP A 175 -6.18 6.70 9.60
N ARG A 176 -6.59 6.08 10.72
CA ARG A 176 -7.10 4.69 10.73
C ARG A 176 -8.29 4.54 9.80
N LEU A 177 -9.26 5.44 9.92
CA LEU A 177 -10.45 5.44 9.08
C LEU A 177 -10.09 5.58 7.60
N LEU A 178 -9.12 6.45 7.28
CA LEU A 178 -8.63 6.62 5.92
C LEU A 178 -8.01 5.33 5.38
N LEU A 179 -7.12 4.67 6.14
CA LEU A 179 -6.49 3.40 5.72
C LEU A 179 -7.53 2.30 5.52
N LEU A 180 -8.47 2.13 6.45
CA LEU A 180 -9.54 1.14 6.38
C LEU A 180 -10.45 1.37 5.17
N SER A 181 -10.71 2.62 4.80
CA SER A 181 -11.59 2.97 3.69
C SER A 181 -11.08 2.55 2.30
N PHE A 182 -9.78 2.28 2.17
CA PHE A 182 -9.19 1.76 0.91
C PHE A 182 -9.18 0.24 0.80
N VAL A 183 -9.69 -0.48 1.80
CA VAL A 183 -10.03 -1.90 1.65
C VAL A 183 -11.37 -1.99 0.91
N TRP A 184 -11.51 -2.95 0.01
CA TRP A 184 -12.78 -3.18 -0.68
C TRP A 184 -13.89 -3.53 0.33
N ALA A 185 -15.04 -2.92 0.15
CA ALA A 185 -16.09 -2.95 1.16
C ALA A 185 -16.73 -4.34 1.39
N GLY A 186 -16.56 -5.26 0.44
CA GLY A 186 -16.94 -6.67 0.57
C GLY A 186 -15.85 -7.57 1.17
N ASP A 187 -14.57 -7.14 1.20
CA ASP A 187 -13.44 -7.95 1.64
C ASP A 187 -13.24 -7.86 3.16
N LEU A 188 -14.16 -8.46 3.91
CA LEU A 188 -14.14 -8.48 5.37
C LEU A 188 -12.87 -9.16 5.96
N PRO A 189 -12.34 -10.27 5.40
CA PRO A 189 -11.08 -10.85 5.89
C PRO A 189 -9.90 -9.89 5.80
N ARG A 190 -9.76 -9.16 4.70
CA ARG A 190 -8.71 -8.17 4.50
C ARG A 190 -8.90 -6.97 5.42
N PHE A 191 -10.14 -6.51 5.60
CA PHE A 191 -10.49 -5.43 6.51
C PHE A 191 -10.07 -5.75 7.95
N ARG A 192 -10.46 -6.93 8.48
CA ARG A 192 -10.08 -7.38 9.82
C ARG A 192 -8.57 -7.55 9.99
N ARG A 193 -7.87 -8.03 8.97
CA ARG A 193 -6.42 -8.13 8.98
C ARG A 193 -5.77 -6.75 9.11
N LEU A 194 -6.30 -5.75 8.40
CA LEU A 194 -5.81 -4.37 8.50
C LEU A 194 -6.11 -3.78 9.88
N GLU A 195 -7.31 -3.98 10.45
CA GLU A 195 -7.62 -3.55 11.83
C GLU A 195 -6.61 -4.11 12.83
N ALA A 196 -6.39 -5.42 12.80
CA ALA A 196 -5.43 -6.08 13.68
C ALA A 196 -3.99 -5.55 13.50
N ALA A 197 -3.58 -5.24 12.27
CA ALA A 197 -2.26 -4.67 11.99
C ALA A 197 -2.13 -3.24 12.51
N LEU A 198 -3.18 -2.43 12.43
CA LEU A 198 -3.24 -1.09 13.00
C LEU A 198 -3.11 -1.14 14.54
N ASP A 199 -3.83 -2.05 15.20
CA ASP A 199 -3.72 -2.25 16.65
C ASP A 199 -2.32 -2.71 17.06
N ALA A 200 -1.73 -3.63 16.31
CA ALA A 200 -0.36 -4.08 16.52
C ALA A 200 0.67 -2.95 16.30
N ALA A 201 0.43 -2.04 15.35
CA ALA A 201 1.31 -0.89 15.12
C ALA A 201 1.23 0.14 16.27
N VAL A 202 0.07 0.30 16.89
CA VAL A 202 -0.08 1.14 18.10
C VAL A 202 0.64 0.50 19.30
N ALA A 203 0.54 -0.84 19.45
CA ALA A 203 1.18 -1.55 20.57
C ALA A 203 2.72 -1.60 20.46
N ASP A 204 3.28 -1.66 19.27
CA ASP A 204 4.72 -1.68 18.99
C ASP A 204 5.06 -0.72 17.82
N PRO A 205 5.08 0.61 18.09
CA PRO A 205 5.20 1.61 17.06
C PRO A 205 6.57 1.64 16.39
N ALA A 206 6.60 1.95 15.10
CA ALA A 206 7.81 2.27 14.35
C ALA A 206 7.71 3.73 13.86
N ALA A 207 8.82 4.46 13.89
CA ALA A 207 8.84 5.83 13.41
C ALA A 207 8.74 5.88 11.88
N VAL A 208 7.83 6.71 11.37
CA VAL A 208 7.72 7.02 9.94
C VAL A 208 7.93 8.53 9.77
N ASP A 209 8.98 8.90 9.03
CA ASP A 209 9.33 10.30 8.79
C ASP A 209 8.56 10.87 7.61
N ALA A 210 8.04 12.08 7.74
CA ALA A 210 7.45 12.83 6.62
C ALA A 210 8.56 13.36 5.70
N CYS A 211 8.97 12.57 4.69
CA CYS A 211 10.12 12.90 3.85
C CYS A 211 10.08 12.17 2.50
N ASP A 212 10.73 12.79 1.48
CA ASP A 212 11.04 12.12 0.22
C ASP A 212 12.01 10.95 0.44
N ALA A 213 11.71 9.80 -0.19
CA ALA A 213 12.44 8.56 0.01
C ALA A 213 13.94 8.66 -0.35
N GLY A 214 14.29 9.37 -1.43
CA GLY A 214 15.68 9.51 -1.87
C GLY A 214 16.51 10.34 -0.90
N THR A 215 15.97 11.47 -0.44
CA THR A 215 16.62 12.35 0.55
C THR A 215 16.77 11.63 1.88
N TRP A 216 15.70 10.96 2.31
CA TRP A 216 15.66 10.24 3.57
C TRP A 216 16.66 9.08 3.59
N LEU A 217 16.65 8.22 2.56
CA LEU A 217 17.54 7.07 2.48
C LEU A 217 19.01 7.50 2.46
N GLY A 218 19.34 8.57 1.72
CA GLY A 218 20.67 9.15 1.72
C GLY A 218 21.16 9.55 3.11
N ALA A 219 20.26 10.06 3.96
CA ALA A 219 20.60 10.38 5.35
C ALA A 219 20.75 9.13 6.22
N GLN A 220 19.83 8.13 6.07
CA GLN A 220 19.86 6.89 6.85
C GLN A 220 21.11 6.03 6.58
N LEU A 221 21.64 6.08 5.35
CA LEU A 221 22.78 5.29 4.90
C LEU A 221 24.14 6.04 4.95
N ARG A 222 24.24 7.20 5.62
CA ARG A 222 25.52 7.96 5.70
C ARG A 222 26.62 7.20 6.39
N GLY A 223 26.29 6.48 7.45
CA GLY A 223 27.23 5.69 8.25
C GLY A 223 27.04 4.20 8.06
N ARG A 224 28.07 3.43 8.46
CA ARG A 224 27.97 1.98 8.68
C ARG A 224 27.54 1.73 10.13
N THR A 225 26.84 0.62 10.35
CA THR A 225 26.50 0.15 11.70
C THR A 225 27.12 -1.24 11.87
N PRO A 226 28.38 -1.33 12.40
CA PRO A 226 28.99 -2.64 12.64
C PRO A 226 28.15 -3.53 13.54
N GLY A 227 28.16 -4.83 13.28
CA GLY A 227 27.34 -5.82 13.97
C GLY A 227 25.86 -5.84 13.55
N VAL A 228 25.51 -5.15 12.44
CA VAL A 228 24.11 -5.04 11.99
C VAL A 228 24.01 -5.14 10.47
N THR A 229 23.06 -5.92 9.98
CA THR A 229 22.66 -5.87 8.57
C THR A 229 21.57 -4.82 8.39
N THR A 230 21.85 -3.79 7.59
CA THR A 230 20.83 -2.81 7.20
C THR A 230 20.00 -3.36 6.04
N VAL A 231 18.69 -3.51 6.24
CA VAL A 231 17.74 -3.94 5.20
C VAL A 231 16.93 -2.73 4.76
N VAL A 232 17.14 -2.29 3.53
CA VAL A 232 16.26 -1.32 2.88
C VAL A 232 15.19 -2.10 2.13
N PHE A 233 13.93 -1.75 2.31
CA PHE A 233 12.86 -2.45 1.60
C PHE A 233 11.72 -1.51 1.19
N HIS A 234 10.90 -1.97 0.26
CA HIS A 234 9.64 -1.34 -0.13
C HIS A 234 8.69 -2.36 -0.74
N SER A 235 7.40 -1.97 -0.81
CA SER A 235 6.37 -2.83 -1.35
C SER A 235 5.35 -2.05 -2.18
N ILE A 236 5.32 -2.32 -3.49
CA ILE A 236 4.40 -1.71 -4.48
C ILE A 236 4.36 -0.18 -4.32
N VAL A 237 5.53 0.44 -4.32
CA VAL A 237 5.68 1.89 -4.23
C VAL A 237 6.53 2.45 -5.35
N TRP A 238 7.43 1.63 -5.94
CA TRP A 238 8.43 2.11 -6.88
C TRP A 238 7.83 2.86 -8.08
N GLN A 239 6.73 2.35 -8.61
CA GLN A 239 6.02 2.97 -9.74
C GLN A 239 5.46 4.37 -9.44
N TYR A 240 5.23 4.70 -8.17
CA TYR A 240 4.69 5.99 -7.72
C TYR A 240 5.77 7.01 -7.38
N LEU A 241 7.02 6.59 -7.23
CA LEU A 241 8.13 7.48 -6.94
C LEU A 241 8.49 8.33 -8.17
N PRO A 242 8.72 9.64 -8.02
CA PRO A 242 9.26 10.49 -9.08
C PRO A 242 10.59 9.95 -9.61
N PRO A 243 10.92 10.13 -10.89
CA PRO A 243 12.19 9.67 -11.46
C PRO A 243 13.42 10.18 -10.69
N THR A 244 13.40 11.41 -10.23
CA THR A 244 14.48 12.02 -9.42
C THR A 244 14.63 11.33 -8.06
N THR A 245 13.51 10.99 -7.40
CA THR A 245 13.52 10.25 -6.14
C THR A 245 14.12 8.85 -6.34
N ARG A 246 13.72 8.12 -7.41
CA ARG A 246 14.31 6.82 -7.74
C ARG A 246 15.82 6.90 -7.95
N GLN A 247 16.29 7.89 -8.72
CA GLN A 247 17.73 8.11 -8.92
C GLN A 247 18.47 8.36 -7.60
N HIS A 248 17.90 9.14 -6.69
CA HIS A 248 18.51 9.39 -5.38
C HIS A 248 18.54 8.13 -4.52
N VAL A 249 17.51 7.29 -4.55
CA VAL A 249 17.49 5.98 -3.86
C VAL A 249 18.61 5.10 -4.42
N ASP A 250 18.71 4.95 -5.74
CA ASP A 250 19.72 4.13 -6.40
C ASP A 250 21.15 4.62 -6.06
N LEU A 251 21.37 5.93 -6.07
CA LEU A 251 22.65 6.53 -5.69
C LEU A 251 23.00 6.30 -4.22
N ALA A 252 22.01 6.39 -3.32
CA ALA A 252 22.22 6.14 -1.89
C ALA A 252 22.59 4.67 -1.63
N LEU A 253 21.88 3.73 -2.26
CA LEU A 253 22.18 2.30 -2.21
C LEU A 253 23.56 2.00 -2.79
N ALA A 254 23.90 2.51 -3.98
CA ALA A 254 25.20 2.29 -4.61
C ALA A 254 26.37 2.83 -3.77
N LYS A 255 26.20 3.98 -3.09
CA LYS A 255 27.20 4.52 -2.16
C LYS A 255 27.35 3.67 -0.91
N ALA A 256 26.26 3.18 -0.34
CA ALA A 256 26.28 2.31 0.84
C ALA A 256 26.85 0.93 0.50
N ALA A 257 26.48 0.35 -0.63
CA ALA A 257 26.97 -0.94 -1.13
C ALA A 257 28.50 -1.00 -1.22
N ARG A 258 29.14 0.09 -1.68
CA ARG A 258 30.62 0.16 -1.74
C ARG A 258 31.32 0.13 -0.37
N ARG A 259 30.58 0.37 0.71
CA ARG A 259 31.10 0.38 2.10
C ARG A 259 30.62 -0.81 2.91
N ALA A 260 29.71 -1.62 2.32
CA ALA A 260 29.22 -2.82 2.98
C ALA A 260 30.30 -3.90 3.02
N ASP A 261 30.39 -4.59 4.15
CA ASP A 261 31.24 -5.74 4.40
C ASP A 261 30.53 -6.74 5.33
N ASP A 262 31.21 -7.82 5.71
CA ASP A 262 30.63 -8.88 6.54
C ASP A 262 30.25 -8.43 7.96
N GLU A 263 30.86 -7.33 8.46
CA GLU A 263 30.51 -6.77 9.78
C GLU A 263 29.37 -5.77 9.72
N ALA A 264 29.11 -5.15 8.56
CA ALA A 264 28.07 -4.14 8.34
C ALA A 264 27.45 -4.34 6.96
N ALA A 265 26.73 -5.43 6.82
CA ALA A 265 26.11 -5.83 5.56
C ALA A 265 24.93 -4.93 5.19
N LEU A 266 24.64 -4.86 3.91
CA LEU A 266 23.47 -4.18 3.33
C LEU A 266 22.65 -5.18 2.52
N ALA A 267 21.34 -5.11 2.67
CA ALA A 267 20.40 -5.82 1.79
C ALA A 267 19.36 -4.86 1.25
N TYR A 268 18.91 -5.09 0.02
CA TYR A 268 17.80 -4.37 -0.60
C TYR A 268 16.72 -5.36 -1.00
N VAL A 269 15.56 -5.27 -0.36
CA VAL A 269 14.40 -6.15 -0.57
C VAL A 269 13.31 -5.38 -1.30
N ARG A 270 12.88 -5.90 -2.44
CA ARG A 270 11.82 -5.30 -3.25
C ARG A 270 10.65 -6.27 -3.38
N PHE A 271 9.47 -5.82 -3.00
CA PHE A 271 8.22 -6.50 -3.29
C PHE A 271 7.44 -5.64 -4.29
N GLU A 272 7.56 -5.95 -5.57
CA GLU A 272 7.04 -5.11 -6.64
C GLU A 272 6.34 -5.95 -7.73
N PRO A 273 5.49 -5.33 -8.56
CA PRO A 273 4.87 -6.03 -9.69
C PRO A 273 5.92 -6.62 -10.65
N GLY A 274 5.74 -7.91 -10.95
CA GLY A 274 6.40 -8.60 -12.05
C GLY A 274 5.39 -8.94 -13.17
N ASP A 275 5.61 -10.03 -13.89
CA ASP A 275 4.73 -10.49 -14.97
C ASP A 275 3.51 -11.22 -14.39
N GLY A 276 2.42 -10.47 -14.17
CA GLY A 276 1.15 -10.97 -13.64
C GLY A 276 1.11 -11.32 -12.16
N VAL A 277 2.23 -11.26 -11.45
CA VAL A 277 2.37 -11.55 -10.02
C VAL A 277 3.23 -10.48 -9.35
N ALA A 278 3.22 -10.43 -8.00
CA ALA A 278 4.21 -9.67 -7.27
C ALA A 278 5.46 -10.52 -7.02
N GLU A 279 6.63 -9.92 -7.16
CA GLU A 279 7.94 -10.57 -6.95
C GLU A 279 8.62 -10.01 -5.72
N THR A 280 9.13 -10.90 -4.86
CA THR A 280 10.06 -10.54 -3.78
C THR A 280 11.48 -10.83 -4.22
N ARG A 281 12.26 -9.78 -4.44
CA ARG A 281 13.67 -9.86 -4.83
C ARG A 281 14.56 -9.31 -3.74
N VAL A 282 15.73 -9.90 -3.57
CA VAL A 282 16.75 -9.42 -2.63
C VAL A 282 18.08 -9.24 -3.35
N THR A 283 18.73 -8.12 -3.06
CA THR A 283 20.15 -7.87 -3.41
C THR A 283 20.96 -7.76 -2.14
N HIS A 284 22.09 -8.43 -2.07
CA HIS A 284 22.99 -8.44 -0.90
C HIS A 284 24.34 -7.79 -1.20
N TRP A 285 24.86 -7.04 -0.23
CA TRP A 285 26.25 -6.55 -0.24
C TRP A 285 26.94 -6.85 1.09
N PRO A 286 28.22 -7.29 1.03
CA PRO A 286 29.09 -7.40 -0.14
C PRO A 286 28.61 -8.46 -1.14
N GLY A 287 29.02 -8.32 -2.41
CA GLY A 287 28.72 -9.21 -3.53
C GLY A 287 27.87 -8.54 -4.60
N GLY A 288 26.72 -8.01 -4.25
CA GLY A 288 25.78 -7.37 -5.20
C GLY A 288 24.88 -8.37 -5.93
N ASP A 289 24.79 -9.61 -5.42
CA ASP A 289 23.98 -10.66 -6.03
C ASP A 289 22.48 -10.41 -5.80
N GLU A 290 21.73 -10.29 -6.87
CA GLU A 290 20.28 -10.23 -6.83
C GLU A 290 19.67 -11.59 -7.13
N ARG A 291 18.64 -11.97 -6.36
CA ARG A 291 17.85 -13.17 -6.61
C ARG A 291 16.37 -12.96 -6.33
N LEU A 292 15.53 -13.68 -7.06
CA LEU A 292 14.12 -13.87 -6.76
C LEU A 292 14.01 -14.80 -5.54
N LEU A 293 13.24 -14.41 -4.53
CA LEU A 293 12.98 -15.25 -3.34
C LEU A 293 11.57 -15.81 -3.31
N ALA A 294 10.59 -15.02 -3.77
CA ALA A 294 9.20 -15.46 -3.77
C ALA A 294 8.41 -14.74 -4.86
N THR A 295 7.30 -15.36 -5.25
CA THR A 295 6.21 -14.73 -5.99
C THR A 295 4.92 -14.83 -5.17
N SER A 296 3.98 -13.90 -5.35
CA SER A 296 2.67 -13.93 -4.69
C SER A 296 1.67 -13.05 -5.43
N GLY A 297 0.43 -13.03 -4.96
CA GLY A 297 -0.50 -11.96 -5.33
C GLY A 297 -0.07 -10.61 -4.74
N PHE A 298 -0.62 -9.51 -5.27
CA PHE A 298 -0.24 -8.12 -4.91
C PHE A 298 -0.55 -7.74 -3.45
N HIS A 299 -1.39 -8.53 -2.77
CA HIS A 299 -1.72 -8.37 -1.35
C HIS A 299 -0.99 -9.40 -0.47
N GLY A 300 0.00 -10.15 -1.00
CA GLY A 300 0.77 -11.13 -0.27
C GLY A 300 0.08 -12.48 -0.06
N GLN A 301 -0.99 -12.77 -0.83
CA GLN A 301 -1.62 -14.10 -0.86
C GLN A 301 -0.83 -15.06 -1.76
N ASP A 302 -1.00 -16.35 -1.51
CA ASP A 302 -0.45 -17.45 -2.34
C ASP A 302 1.08 -17.34 -2.56
N VAL A 303 1.81 -17.15 -1.48
CA VAL A 303 3.27 -17.01 -1.54
C VAL A 303 3.91 -18.31 -1.97
N VAL A 304 4.66 -18.28 -3.08
CA VAL A 304 5.45 -19.37 -3.60
C VAL A 304 6.93 -19.00 -3.50
N LEU A 305 7.70 -19.77 -2.73
CA LEU A 305 9.15 -19.54 -2.60
C LEU A 305 9.86 -20.03 -3.87
N ALA A 306 10.81 -19.23 -4.34
CA ALA A 306 11.68 -19.62 -5.45
C ALA A 306 12.64 -20.75 -5.01
N PRO A 307 13.07 -21.62 -5.91
CA PRO A 307 14.12 -22.62 -5.62
C PRO A 307 15.40 -21.96 -5.09
N ARG A 308 16.06 -22.63 -4.14
CA ARG A 308 17.33 -22.15 -3.54
C ARG A 308 18.49 -22.19 -4.51
#